data_6e100d96158173cdd21c088e3cffc1ee
#
_entry.id   6e100d96158173cdd21c088e3cffc1ee
#
_cell.length_a   1.000
_cell.length_b   1.000
_cell.length_c   1.000
_cell.angle_alpha   90.00
_cell.angle_beta   90.00
_cell.angle_gamma   90.00
#
_symmetry.space_group_name_H-M   'P 1'
#
loop_
_entity.id
_entity.type
_entity.pdbx_description
1 polymer ?
#
loop_
_entity_poly.entity_id
_entity_poly.type
_entity_poly.pdbx_seq_one_letter_code
_entity_poly.pdbx_strand_id
1 'polypeptide(L)' 'MEESAIRKAAAQMMELHGNGAELAAASKADAMLNQGNIDGFYAWNRISAAINDLDRKAV' A
#
# COMPACT_ATOMS: atom_id res chain seq x y z
N MET A 1 -0.83 1.21 12.16
CA MET A 1 -0.49 -0.18 11.76
C MET A 1 0.97 -0.43 12.05
N GLU A 2 1.28 -1.59 12.58
CA GLU A 2 2.67 -1.92 12.79
C GLU A 2 3.36 -2.35 11.48
N GLU A 3 4.68 -2.30 11.49
CA GLU A 3 5.49 -2.51 10.30
C GLU A 3 5.25 -3.87 9.64
N SER A 4 5.09 -4.93 10.44
CA SER A 4 4.86 -6.27 9.86
C SER A 4 3.51 -6.35 9.16
N ALA A 5 2.50 -5.68 9.67
CA ALA A 5 1.18 -5.63 9.03
C ALA A 5 1.25 -4.85 7.71
N ILE A 6 2.02 -3.78 7.68
CA ILE A 6 2.25 -3.01 6.45
C ILE A 6 2.89 -3.87 5.38
N ARG A 7 3.93 -4.63 5.74
CA ARG A 7 4.63 -5.49 4.80
C ARG A 7 3.76 -6.64 4.29
N LYS A 8 2.95 -7.22 5.16
CA LYS A 8 2.00 -8.26 4.77
C LYS A 8 0.99 -7.72 3.77
N ALA A 9 0.44 -6.54 4.06
CA ALA A 9 -0.53 -5.92 3.16
C ALA A 9 0.11 -5.62 1.80
N ALA A 10 1.34 -5.11 1.80
CA ALA A 10 2.08 -4.83 0.57
C ALA A 10 2.28 -6.10 -0.26
N ALA A 11 2.69 -7.19 0.39
CA ALA A 11 2.89 -8.46 -0.30
C ALA A 11 1.59 -8.98 -0.90
N GLN A 12 0.49 -8.87 -0.17
CA GLN A 12 -0.82 -9.30 -0.67
C GLN A 12 -1.26 -8.47 -1.87
N MET A 13 -1.02 -7.16 -1.82
CA MET A 13 -1.35 -6.29 -2.95
C MET A 13 -0.54 -6.66 -4.19
N MET A 14 0.73 -6.98 -4.02
CA MET A 14 1.58 -7.40 -5.12
C MET A 14 1.12 -8.74 -5.71
N GLU A 15 0.66 -9.65 -4.86
CA GLU A 15 0.10 -10.92 -5.31
C GLU A 15 -1.17 -10.73 -6.13
N LEU A 16 -2.05 -9.84 -5.68
CA LEU A 16 -3.35 -9.61 -6.31
C LEU A 16 -3.25 -8.77 -7.57
N HIS A 17 -2.38 -7.78 -7.58
CA HIS A 17 -2.36 -6.75 -8.62
C HIS A 17 -1.09 -6.75 -9.48
N GLY A 18 -0.06 -7.47 -9.06
CA GLY A 18 1.20 -7.48 -9.81
C GLY A 18 1.77 -6.07 -9.97
N ASN A 19 2.05 -5.68 -11.20
CA ASN A 19 2.63 -4.37 -11.51
C ASN A 19 1.72 -3.20 -11.14
N GLY A 20 0.43 -3.45 -10.95
CA GLY A 20 -0.53 -2.41 -10.57
C GLY A 20 -0.69 -2.20 -9.08
N ALA A 21 0.10 -2.91 -8.25
CA ALA A 21 -0.09 -2.91 -6.81
C ALA A 21 0.09 -1.53 -6.18
N GLU A 22 1.12 -0.80 -6.58
CA GLU A 22 1.39 0.54 -6.03
C GLU A 22 0.26 1.50 -6.36
N LEU A 23 -0.21 1.48 -7.59
CA LEU A 23 -1.31 2.33 -8.03
C LEU A 23 -2.60 1.96 -7.28
N ALA A 24 -2.85 0.67 -7.09
CA ALA A 24 -4.02 0.20 -6.35
C ALA A 24 -3.99 0.69 -4.90
N ALA A 25 -2.83 0.63 -4.26
CA ALA A 25 -2.67 1.11 -2.88
C ALA A 25 -2.86 2.63 -2.80
N ALA A 26 -2.31 3.36 -3.76
CA ALA A 26 -2.49 4.81 -3.83
C ALA A 26 -3.96 5.19 -4.00
N SER A 27 -4.68 4.44 -4.81
CA SER A 27 -6.11 4.64 -5.01
C SER A 27 -6.90 4.43 -3.72
N LYS A 28 -6.50 3.42 -2.93
CA LYS A 28 -7.14 3.18 -1.63
C LYS A 28 -6.83 4.31 -0.64
N ALA A 29 -5.63 4.85 -0.68
CA ALA A 29 -5.27 6.00 0.14
C ALA A 29 -6.18 7.20 -0.19
N ASP A 30 -6.37 7.47 -1.47
CA ASP A 30 -7.24 8.56 -1.91
C ASP A 30 -8.68 8.35 -1.45
N ALA A 31 -9.17 7.12 -1.52
CA ALA A 31 -10.51 6.79 -1.05
C ALA A 31 -10.66 7.05 0.45
N MET A 32 -9.64 6.69 1.22
CA MET A 32 -9.65 6.95 2.66
C MET A 32 -9.70 8.44 2.95
N LEU A 33 -8.90 9.21 2.22
CA LEU A 33 -8.88 10.66 2.38
C LEU A 33 -10.26 11.27 2.05
N ASN A 34 -10.88 10.82 0.99
CA ASN A 34 -12.21 11.30 0.59
C ASN A 34 -13.28 10.99 1.64
N GLN A 35 -13.11 9.90 2.38
CA GLN A 35 -14.01 9.52 3.46
C GLN A 35 -13.70 10.22 4.79
N GLY A 36 -12.63 11.01 4.82
CA GLY A 36 -12.18 11.65 6.07
C GLY A 36 -11.43 10.70 6.99
N ASN A 37 -11.03 9.53 6.50
CA ASN A 37 -10.30 8.54 7.30
C ASN A 37 -8.80 8.81 7.17
N ILE A 38 -8.29 9.68 8.03
CA ILE A 38 -6.89 10.12 7.96
C ILE A 38 -5.94 8.97 8.34
N ASP A 39 -6.30 8.17 9.33
CA ASP A 39 -5.48 7.02 9.72
C ASP A 39 -5.35 6.01 8.57
N GLY A 40 -6.46 5.75 7.89
CA GLY A 40 -6.46 4.87 6.72
C GLY A 40 -5.63 5.43 5.58
N PHE A 41 -5.72 6.74 5.36
CA PHE A 41 -4.91 7.42 4.35
C PHE A 41 -3.42 7.21 4.60
N TYR A 42 -2.96 7.45 5.84
CA TYR A 42 -1.55 7.26 6.18
C TYR A 42 -1.14 5.79 6.07
N ALA A 43 -2.00 4.87 6.52
CA ALA A 43 -1.69 3.45 6.45
C ALA A 43 -1.50 3.00 4.99
N TRP A 44 -2.39 3.40 4.09
CA TRP A 44 -2.29 3.03 2.68
C TRP A 44 -1.11 3.68 1.98
N ASN A 45 -0.73 4.90 2.39
CA ASN A 45 0.50 5.52 1.88
C ASN A 45 1.74 4.72 2.28
N ARG A 46 1.77 4.21 3.51
CA ARG A 46 2.88 3.38 3.97
C ARG A 46 2.91 2.05 3.23
N ILE A 47 1.73 1.48 2.94
CA ILE A 47 1.64 0.26 2.15
C ILE A 47 2.16 0.50 0.74
N SER A 48 1.78 1.61 0.12
CA SER A 48 2.27 1.98 -1.20
C SER A 48 3.79 2.12 -1.22
N ALA A 49 4.36 2.76 -0.20
CA ALA A 49 5.80 2.90 -0.08
C ALA A 49 6.49 1.54 0.08
N ALA A 50 5.89 0.64 0.85
CA ALA A 50 6.43 -0.71 1.05
C ALA A 50 6.40 -1.52 -0.25
N ILE A 51 5.34 -1.38 -1.04
CA ILE A 51 5.24 -2.03 -2.35
C ILE A 51 6.38 -1.57 -3.25
N ASN A 52 6.60 -0.27 -3.31
CA ASN A 52 7.68 0.30 -4.12
C ASN A 52 9.04 -0.23 -3.69
N ASP A 53 9.27 -0.30 -2.38
CA ASP A 53 10.52 -0.80 -1.82
C ASP A 53 10.74 -2.28 -2.15
N LEU A 54 9.71 -3.10 -2.00
CA LEU A 54 9.79 -4.53 -2.31
C LEU A 54 10.01 -4.77 -3.81
N ASP A 55 9.34 -4.00 -4.65
CA ASP A 55 9.47 -4.10 -6.09
C ASP A 55 10.89 -3.78 -6.53
N ARG A 56 11.52 -2.78 -5.94
CA ARG A 56 12.90 -2.40 -6.25
C ARG A 56 13.88 -3.47 -5.83
N LYS A 57 13.61 -4.15 -4.72
CA LYS A 57 14.48 -5.23 -4.23
C LYS A 57 14.36 -6.51 -5.04
N ALA A 58 13.27 -6.68 -5.75
CA ALA A 58 13.01 -7.87 -6.55
C ALA A 58 13.82 -7.89 -7.86
N VAL A 59 14.45 -6.80 -8.21
CA VAL A 59 15.22 -6.69 -9.47
C VAL A 59 16.68 -7.19 -9.34
#